data_1f349790ecac0223618f510f745ca7c7
#
_entry.id   1f349790ecac0223618f510f745ca7c7
#
_cell.length_a   1.000
_cell.length_b   1.000
_cell.length_c   1.000
_cell.angle_alpha   90.00
_cell.angle_beta   90.00
_cell.angle_gamma   90.00
#
_symmetry.space_group_name_H-M   'P 1'
#
loop_
_entity.id
_entity.type
_entity.pdbx_description
1 polymer ?
#
loop_
_entity_poly.entity_id
_entity_poly.type
_entity_poly.pdbx_seq_one_letter_code
_entity_poly.pdbx_strand_id
1 'polypeptide(L)'
;MNKIISILITFCNLAIGFPAEKKEKKFIKHDPCSAEMSAQRIEAAIRERIRKPEGEITQADYHRITYLPLTGMGLTDIALLAKLKKLKNLNLGYNEISDLTPLAGLGELEKLHLGSNQIRDLSPLGNLKKLKFISLFRNQISDLTPIVHWTHAQHLALYCNPISDLRPLHGLAKLDKVKLQGNPVSAEMLDAARKVRPGCDFQWQATQHVFDQHSPFHRGPVERHLKLPESKIPRGNDPFSKTFRTKYPVEVLIGK
;
A
#
# COMPACT_ATOMS: atom_id res chain seq x y z
N MET A 1 0.32 -16.66 36.83
CA MET A 1 1.42 -16.63 35.84
C MET A 1 1.73 -15.25 35.26
N ASN A 2 1.12 -14.14 35.74
CA ASN A 2 1.27 -12.79 35.17
C ASN A 2 2.18 -11.82 35.95
N LYS A 3 2.98 -12.28 36.92
CA LYS A 3 3.89 -11.43 37.70
C LYS A 3 5.38 -11.57 37.32
N ILE A 4 5.75 -12.56 36.51
CA ILE A 4 7.14 -12.83 36.15
C ILE A 4 7.59 -12.02 34.90
N ILE A 5 6.66 -11.70 34.03
CA ILE A 5 6.96 -10.94 32.78
C ILE A 5 7.23 -9.46 33.07
N SER A 6 6.60 -8.88 34.11
CA SER A 6 6.82 -7.47 34.49
C SER A 6 8.20 -7.20 35.11
N ILE A 7 8.88 -8.20 35.63
CA ILE A 7 10.18 -8.05 36.32
C ILE A 7 11.36 -8.09 35.33
N LEU A 8 11.20 -8.75 34.19
CA LEU A 8 12.25 -8.85 33.16
C LEU A 8 12.41 -7.57 32.33
N ILE A 9 11.41 -6.70 32.28
CA ILE A 9 11.49 -5.41 31.55
C ILE A 9 12.19 -4.33 32.41
N THR A 10 12.18 -4.47 33.74
CA THR A 10 12.77 -3.45 34.66
C THR A 10 14.26 -3.66 34.89
N PHE A 11 14.82 -4.84 34.64
CA PHE A 11 16.24 -5.13 34.86
C PHE A 11 17.17 -4.87 33.67
N CYS A 12 16.66 -4.52 32.50
CA CYS A 12 17.49 -4.18 31.34
C CYS A 12 17.93 -2.71 31.28
N ASN A 13 17.52 -1.87 32.25
CA ASN A 13 17.82 -0.43 32.25
C ASN A 13 18.82 0.03 33.34
N LEU A 14 19.47 -0.88 34.06
CA LEU A 14 20.41 -0.49 35.13
C LEU A 14 21.75 -1.23 35.01
N ALA A 15 22.47 -1.06 33.93
CA ALA A 15 23.91 -1.20 33.90
C ALA A 15 24.46 -0.66 32.61
N ILE A 16 25.25 0.35 32.70
CA ILE A 16 26.34 0.87 31.89
C ILE A 16 26.08 2.33 31.53
N GLY A 17 26.73 3.18 32.32
CA GLY A 17 26.94 4.60 32.00
C GLY A 17 27.84 4.70 30.78
N PHE A 18 27.35 5.37 29.72
CA PHE A 18 28.14 5.87 28.64
C PHE A 18 27.97 7.37 28.48
N PRO A 19 29.05 8.08 28.13
CA PRO A 19 29.01 9.51 27.92
C PRO A 19 28.22 9.86 26.67
N ALA A 20 27.62 11.04 26.71
CA ALA A 20 26.88 11.61 25.61
C ALA A 20 27.76 11.79 24.37
N GLU A 21 27.61 10.94 23.36
CA GLU A 21 28.15 11.22 22.04
C GLU A 21 27.25 10.66 20.94
N LYS A 22 26.93 11.58 20.00
CA LYS A 22 26.37 11.38 18.66
C LYS A 22 25.10 10.52 18.57
N LYS A 23 24.00 11.21 18.32
CA LYS A 23 22.74 10.64 17.82
C LYS A 23 22.99 9.90 16.51
N GLU A 24 23.50 8.68 16.55
CA GLU A 24 23.28 7.73 15.48
C GLU A 24 21.78 7.45 15.44
N LYS A 25 21.12 7.88 14.37
CA LYS A 25 19.79 7.42 14.04
C LYS A 25 19.90 5.90 13.85
N LYS A 26 19.61 5.12 14.90
CA LYS A 26 19.43 3.68 14.82
C LYS A 26 18.35 3.45 13.78
N PHE A 27 18.75 3.05 12.57
CA PHE A 27 17.83 2.38 11.66
C PHE A 27 17.26 1.19 12.42
N ILE A 28 15.97 1.24 12.71
CA ILE A 28 15.26 0.10 13.28
C ILE A 28 15.41 -1.00 12.25
N LYS A 29 16.24 -2.02 12.54
CA LYS A 29 16.21 -3.27 11.81
C LYS A 29 14.73 -3.70 11.85
N HIS A 30 14.11 -3.82 10.69
CA HIS A 30 12.78 -4.40 10.59
C HIS A 30 12.87 -5.84 11.06
N ASP A 31 12.60 -6.08 12.33
CA ASP A 31 12.00 -7.34 12.71
C ASP A 31 10.65 -7.41 11.98
N PRO A 32 10.33 -8.53 11.32
CA PRO A 32 9.04 -8.68 10.68
C PRO A 32 7.98 -8.32 11.72
N CYS A 33 7.22 -7.26 11.43
CA CYS A 33 6.25 -6.72 12.38
C CYS A 33 5.24 -7.82 12.68
N SER A 34 5.24 -8.33 13.91
CA SER A 34 4.24 -9.33 14.30
C SER A 34 2.83 -8.79 14.05
N ALA A 35 1.87 -9.67 13.85
CA ALA A 35 0.46 -9.29 13.71
C ALA A 35 0.00 -8.40 14.87
N GLU A 36 0.51 -8.63 16.08
CA GLU A 36 0.25 -7.82 17.26
C GLU A 36 0.76 -6.38 17.12
N MET A 37 1.98 -6.19 16.61
CA MET A 37 2.52 -4.84 16.35
C MET A 37 1.75 -4.12 15.24
N SER A 38 1.33 -4.84 14.20
CA SER A 38 0.47 -4.28 13.16
C SER A 38 -0.87 -3.80 13.73
N ALA A 39 -1.51 -4.62 14.58
CA ALA A 39 -2.76 -4.26 15.24
C ALA A 39 -2.60 -3.02 16.14
N GLN A 40 -1.53 -2.94 16.95
CA GLN A 40 -1.23 -1.79 17.80
C GLN A 40 -1.04 -0.51 17.00
N ARG A 41 -0.31 -0.55 15.88
CA ARG A 41 -0.10 0.61 15.00
C ARG A 41 -1.40 1.08 14.35
N ILE A 42 -2.22 0.15 13.87
CA ILE A 42 -3.52 0.47 13.29
C ILE A 42 -4.44 1.04 14.36
N GLU A 43 -4.48 0.47 15.57
CA GLU A 43 -5.28 0.98 16.67
C GLU A 43 -4.87 2.38 17.08
N ALA A 44 -3.57 2.66 17.20
CA ALA A 44 -3.05 3.99 17.49
C ALA A 44 -3.51 5.03 16.46
N ALA A 45 -3.44 4.69 15.16
CA ALA A 45 -3.93 5.55 14.10
C ALA A 45 -5.45 5.77 14.14
N ILE A 46 -6.22 4.75 14.53
CA ILE A 46 -7.66 4.85 14.76
C ILE A 46 -7.95 5.80 15.91
N ARG A 47 -7.29 5.62 17.07
CA ARG A 47 -7.44 6.48 18.25
C ARG A 47 -7.12 7.94 17.97
N GLU A 48 -6.02 8.19 17.27
CA GLU A 48 -5.69 9.54 16.80
C GLU A 48 -6.82 10.14 15.94
N ARG A 49 -7.38 9.33 15.03
CA ARG A 49 -8.41 9.78 14.11
C ARG A 49 -9.73 10.14 14.78
N ILE A 50 -10.13 9.36 15.79
CA ILE A 50 -11.35 9.60 16.56
C ILE A 50 -11.13 10.53 17.75
N ARG A 51 -9.88 10.95 18.02
CA ARG A 51 -9.47 11.76 19.19
C ARG A 51 -9.85 11.12 20.52
N LYS A 52 -9.61 9.82 20.64
CA LYS A 52 -9.94 9.02 21.84
C LYS A 52 -8.70 8.21 22.26
N PRO A 53 -7.79 8.80 23.05
CA PRO A 53 -6.51 8.16 23.40
C PRO A 53 -6.70 6.92 24.29
N GLU A 54 -7.77 6.87 25.09
CA GLU A 54 -8.02 5.82 26.08
C GLU A 54 -9.47 5.30 26.00
N GLY A 55 -9.74 4.22 26.72
CA GLY A 55 -11.04 3.56 26.77
C GLY A 55 -11.32 2.66 25.57
N GLU A 56 -12.45 1.97 25.61
CA GLU A 56 -12.86 1.04 24.56
C GLU A 56 -13.25 1.77 23.27
N ILE A 57 -12.77 1.28 22.11
CA ILE A 57 -13.19 1.76 20.79
C ILE A 57 -14.51 1.05 20.44
N THR A 58 -15.59 1.80 20.41
CA THR A 58 -16.92 1.27 20.12
C THR A 58 -17.18 1.11 18.62
N GLN A 59 -18.22 0.38 18.24
CA GLN A 59 -18.65 0.27 16.84
C GLN A 59 -19.02 1.64 16.25
N ALA A 60 -19.59 2.55 17.04
CA ALA A 60 -19.90 3.91 16.62
C ALA A 60 -18.61 4.69 16.30
N ASP A 61 -17.54 4.49 17.07
CA ASP A 61 -16.23 5.10 16.79
C ASP A 61 -15.67 4.63 15.44
N TYR A 62 -15.72 3.32 15.14
CA TYR A 62 -15.30 2.79 13.85
C TYR A 62 -16.11 3.37 12.69
N HIS A 63 -17.41 3.60 12.87
CA HIS A 63 -18.27 4.16 11.82
C HIS A 63 -18.00 5.63 11.51
N ARG A 64 -17.32 6.37 12.38
CA ARG A 64 -16.92 7.76 12.14
C ARG A 64 -15.71 7.86 11.21
N ILE A 65 -14.97 6.77 11.00
CA ILE A 65 -13.74 6.77 10.23
C ILE A 65 -14.06 6.53 8.75
N THR A 66 -13.91 7.55 7.94
CA THR A 66 -14.07 7.50 6.48
C THR A 66 -12.75 7.60 5.72
N TYR A 67 -11.67 8.00 6.41
CA TYR A 67 -10.32 8.10 5.85
C TYR A 67 -9.29 7.64 6.87
N LEU A 68 -8.37 6.76 6.46
CA LEU A 68 -7.28 6.26 7.31
C LEU A 68 -5.97 6.16 6.53
N PRO A 69 -4.94 6.98 6.86
CA PRO A 69 -3.61 6.90 6.29
C PRO A 69 -2.72 5.99 7.16
N LEU A 70 -2.23 4.89 6.57
CA LEU A 70 -1.36 3.90 7.22
C LEU A 70 -0.11 3.62 6.36
N THR A 71 0.39 4.65 5.67
CA THR A 71 1.52 4.53 4.74
C THR A 71 2.83 4.31 5.49
N GLY A 72 3.62 3.31 5.05
CA GLY A 72 5.00 3.10 5.53
C GLY A 72 5.10 2.71 7.01
N MET A 73 4.07 2.05 7.54
CA MET A 73 4.02 1.64 8.94
C MET A 73 4.58 0.23 9.18
N GLY A 74 5.16 -0.43 8.17
CA GLY A 74 5.68 -1.79 8.27
C GLY A 74 4.58 -2.80 8.64
N LEU A 75 3.38 -2.63 8.11
CA LEU A 75 2.24 -3.51 8.41
C LEU A 75 2.34 -4.80 7.59
N THR A 76 2.18 -5.93 8.26
CA THR A 76 2.05 -7.26 7.65
C THR A 76 0.62 -7.79 7.80
N ASP A 77 -0.05 -7.45 8.89
CA ASP A 77 -1.43 -7.84 9.20
C ASP A 77 -2.35 -6.61 9.26
N ILE A 78 -3.51 -6.70 8.64
CA ILE A 78 -4.51 -5.64 8.57
C ILE A 78 -5.90 -6.09 9.05
N ALA A 79 -5.97 -7.17 9.83
CA ALA A 79 -7.24 -7.76 10.29
C ALA A 79 -8.16 -6.75 10.99
N LEU A 80 -7.58 -5.82 11.77
CA LEU A 80 -8.35 -4.80 12.50
C LEU A 80 -9.16 -3.88 11.56
N LEU A 81 -8.70 -3.68 10.31
CA LEU A 81 -9.39 -2.83 9.33
C LEU A 81 -10.76 -3.37 8.94
N ALA A 82 -11.02 -4.67 9.11
CA ALA A 82 -12.31 -5.28 8.81
C ALA A 82 -13.50 -4.66 9.57
N LYS A 83 -13.22 -3.97 10.69
CA LYS A 83 -14.23 -3.25 11.50
C LYS A 83 -14.67 -1.91 10.87
N LEU A 84 -13.90 -1.33 9.96
CA LEU A 84 -14.08 0.04 9.43
C LEU A 84 -15.07 0.09 8.25
N LYS A 85 -16.30 -0.36 8.42
CA LYS A 85 -17.30 -0.54 7.34
C LYS A 85 -17.70 0.74 6.60
N LYS A 86 -17.42 1.93 7.16
CA LYS A 86 -17.72 3.23 6.54
C LYS A 86 -16.50 3.88 5.88
N LEU A 87 -15.38 3.16 5.82
CA LEU A 87 -14.16 3.66 5.23
C LEU A 87 -14.32 3.88 3.71
N LYS A 88 -13.99 5.09 3.25
CA LYS A 88 -14.03 5.49 1.84
C LYS A 88 -12.64 5.62 1.24
N ASN A 89 -11.68 6.09 2.02
CA ASN A 89 -10.31 6.31 1.56
C ASN A 89 -9.34 5.62 2.50
N LEU A 90 -8.54 4.71 1.96
CA LEU A 90 -7.55 3.93 2.69
C LEU A 90 -6.19 4.01 1.98
N ASN A 91 -5.16 4.39 2.74
CA ASN A 91 -3.80 4.39 2.24
C ASN A 91 -2.95 3.39 3.05
N LEU A 92 -2.57 2.30 2.42
CA LEU A 92 -1.72 1.22 2.91
C LEU A 92 -0.41 1.09 2.11
N GLY A 93 -0.05 2.09 1.33
CA GLY A 93 1.17 2.05 0.52
C GLY A 93 2.44 1.90 1.36
N TYR A 94 3.47 1.28 0.77
CA TYR A 94 4.78 1.09 1.40
C TYR A 94 4.71 0.31 2.73
N ASN A 95 4.02 -0.82 2.72
CA ASN A 95 3.94 -1.79 3.81
C ASN A 95 4.42 -3.18 3.32
N GLU A 96 4.20 -4.21 4.11
CA GLU A 96 4.60 -5.59 3.80
C GLU A 96 3.37 -6.53 3.70
N ILE A 97 2.25 -5.97 3.23
CA ILE A 97 0.95 -6.66 3.17
C ILE A 97 0.91 -7.63 2.01
N SER A 98 0.46 -8.86 2.28
CA SER A 98 0.18 -9.87 1.25
C SER A 98 -1.28 -10.34 1.27
N ASP A 99 -1.94 -10.36 2.45
CA ASP A 99 -3.33 -10.76 2.59
C ASP A 99 -4.28 -9.55 2.61
N LEU A 100 -5.21 -9.53 1.65
CA LEU A 100 -6.24 -8.50 1.50
C LEU A 100 -7.62 -8.94 2.01
N THR A 101 -7.75 -10.14 2.54
CA THR A 101 -9.01 -10.69 3.06
C THR A 101 -9.75 -9.74 4.01
N PRO A 102 -9.06 -9.02 4.93
CA PRO A 102 -9.73 -8.08 5.82
C PRO A 102 -10.43 -6.91 5.12
N LEU A 103 -10.07 -6.61 3.87
CA LEU A 103 -10.67 -5.52 3.09
C LEU A 103 -11.94 -5.94 2.34
N ALA A 104 -12.21 -7.24 2.19
CA ALA A 104 -13.29 -7.77 1.35
C ALA A 104 -14.69 -7.20 1.70
N GLY A 105 -14.91 -6.88 2.98
CA GLY A 105 -16.19 -6.34 3.47
C GLY A 105 -16.29 -4.80 3.50
N LEU A 106 -15.31 -4.06 2.96
CA LEU A 106 -15.27 -2.59 3.00
C LEU A 106 -15.92 -1.96 1.75
N GLY A 107 -17.18 -2.27 1.50
CA GLY A 107 -17.92 -1.90 0.29
C GLY A 107 -18.09 -0.40 0.03
N GLU A 108 -17.77 0.46 0.99
CA GLU A 108 -17.80 1.93 0.83
C GLU A 108 -16.48 2.50 0.29
N LEU A 109 -15.44 1.67 0.08
CA LEU A 109 -14.15 2.14 -0.43
C LEU A 109 -14.26 2.70 -1.84
N GLU A 110 -13.80 3.94 -1.98
CA GLU A 110 -13.69 4.67 -3.25
C GLU A 110 -12.23 4.87 -3.68
N LYS A 111 -11.32 5.07 -2.71
CA LYS A 111 -9.89 5.25 -2.96
C LYS A 111 -9.09 4.27 -2.12
N LEU A 112 -8.26 3.48 -2.80
CA LEU A 112 -7.43 2.44 -2.18
C LEU A 112 -6.01 2.53 -2.70
N HIS A 113 -5.07 2.78 -1.81
CA HIS A 113 -3.65 2.81 -2.11
C HIS A 113 -2.94 1.64 -1.43
N LEU A 114 -2.39 0.75 -2.24
CA LEU A 114 -1.70 -0.49 -1.85
C LEU A 114 -0.34 -0.63 -2.55
N GLY A 115 0.17 0.44 -3.15
CA GLY A 115 1.45 0.40 -3.87
C GLY A 115 2.61 0.06 -2.95
N SER A 116 3.62 -0.66 -3.47
CA SER A 116 4.79 -1.14 -2.73
C SER A 116 4.39 -2.00 -1.53
N ASN A 117 3.81 -3.15 -1.83
CA ASN A 117 3.46 -4.23 -0.91
C ASN A 117 3.89 -5.59 -1.52
N GLN A 118 3.40 -6.70 -0.96
CA GLN A 118 3.72 -8.07 -1.41
C GLN A 118 2.48 -8.80 -1.97
N ILE A 119 1.55 -8.05 -2.59
CA ILE A 119 0.24 -8.55 -3.00
C ILE A 119 0.36 -9.37 -4.29
N ARG A 120 -0.31 -10.53 -4.30
CA ARG A 120 -0.45 -11.42 -5.47
C ARG A 120 -1.90 -11.63 -5.86
N ASP A 121 -2.78 -11.78 -4.86
CA ASP A 121 -4.19 -12.08 -5.06
C ASP A 121 -5.06 -10.84 -4.82
N LEU A 122 -5.89 -10.51 -5.84
CA LEU A 122 -6.87 -9.42 -5.79
C LEU A 122 -8.30 -9.92 -5.51
N SER A 123 -8.51 -11.22 -5.39
CA SER A 123 -9.85 -11.83 -5.18
C SER A 123 -10.63 -11.20 -4.03
N PRO A 124 -10.01 -10.87 -2.87
CA PRO A 124 -10.72 -10.21 -1.77
C PRO A 124 -11.30 -8.85 -2.13
N LEU A 125 -10.73 -8.17 -3.13
CA LEU A 125 -11.18 -6.84 -3.55
C LEU A 125 -12.24 -6.89 -4.66
N GLY A 126 -12.51 -8.07 -5.25
CA GLY A 126 -13.38 -8.22 -6.42
C GLY A 126 -14.78 -7.60 -6.26
N ASN A 127 -15.33 -7.64 -5.07
CA ASN A 127 -16.68 -7.12 -4.78
C ASN A 127 -16.72 -5.64 -4.36
N LEU A 128 -15.60 -4.93 -4.34
CA LEU A 128 -15.54 -3.52 -3.97
C LEU A 128 -15.95 -2.61 -5.13
N LYS A 129 -17.21 -2.64 -5.52
CA LYS A 129 -17.76 -2.01 -6.73
C LYS A 129 -17.69 -0.47 -6.74
N LYS A 130 -17.49 0.19 -5.58
CA LYS A 130 -17.38 1.65 -5.48
C LYS A 130 -15.98 2.20 -5.73
N LEU A 131 -14.97 1.33 -5.91
CA LEU A 131 -13.60 1.75 -6.15
C LEU A 131 -13.48 2.57 -7.43
N LYS A 132 -12.84 3.74 -7.32
CA LYS A 132 -12.60 4.71 -8.39
C LYS A 132 -11.11 4.90 -8.67
N PHE A 133 -10.34 5.07 -7.60
CA PHE A 133 -8.90 5.35 -7.65
C PHE A 133 -8.15 4.26 -6.91
N ILE A 134 -7.43 3.43 -7.66
CA ILE A 134 -6.74 2.26 -7.12
C ILE A 134 -5.27 2.33 -7.52
N SER A 135 -4.41 2.21 -6.53
CA SER A 135 -2.97 2.17 -6.73
C SER A 135 -2.41 0.87 -6.18
N LEU A 136 -1.85 0.05 -7.06
CA LEU A 136 -1.31 -1.30 -6.82
C LEU A 136 0.11 -1.45 -7.37
N PHE A 137 0.80 -0.34 -7.64
CA PHE A 137 2.15 -0.38 -8.21
C PHE A 137 3.14 -1.13 -7.32
N ARG A 138 4.17 -1.74 -7.93
CA ARG A 138 5.21 -2.49 -7.21
C ARG A 138 4.61 -3.52 -6.24
N ASN A 139 3.90 -4.45 -6.82
CA ASN A 139 3.39 -5.65 -6.19
C ASN A 139 3.79 -6.88 -7.04
N GLN A 140 3.19 -8.02 -6.79
CA GLN A 140 3.47 -9.28 -7.49
C GLN A 140 2.20 -9.79 -8.20
N ILE A 141 1.37 -8.86 -8.71
CA ILE A 141 0.07 -9.15 -9.33
C ILE A 141 0.30 -9.56 -10.78
N SER A 142 -0.19 -10.74 -11.16
CA SER A 142 -0.21 -11.21 -12.55
C SER A 142 -1.62 -11.39 -13.10
N ASP A 143 -2.61 -11.67 -12.24
CA ASP A 143 -3.99 -11.90 -12.61
C ASP A 143 -4.88 -10.70 -12.28
N LEU A 144 -5.52 -10.13 -13.29
CA LEU A 144 -6.50 -9.05 -13.16
C LEU A 144 -7.96 -9.56 -13.24
N THR A 145 -8.21 -10.86 -13.36
CA THR A 145 -9.57 -11.41 -13.42
C THR A 145 -10.46 -10.93 -12.27
N PRO A 146 -10.00 -10.83 -11.01
CA PRO A 146 -10.87 -10.38 -9.92
C PRO A 146 -11.42 -8.96 -10.07
N ILE A 147 -10.78 -8.10 -10.88
CA ILE A 147 -11.17 -6.68 -10.96
C ILE A 147 -12.27 -6.39 -12.00
N VAL A 148 -12.76 -7.39 -12.71
CA VAL A 148 -13.80 -7.22 -13.77
C VAL A 148 -15.09 -6.56 -13.26
N HIS A 149 -15.33 -6.60 -11.95
CA HIS A 149 -16.51 -6.02 -11.31
C HIS A 149 -16.28 -4.58 -10.79
N TRP A 150 -15.11 -3.99 -11.00
CA TRP A 150 -14.83 -2.60 -10.58
C TRP A 150 -15.44 -1.58 -11.56
N THR A 151 -16.73 -1.63 -11.73
CA THR A 151 -17.47 -0.85 -12.74
C THR A 151 -17.36 0.66 -12.56
N HIS A 152 -16.89 1.14 -11.43
CA HIS A 152 -16.65 2.55 -11.16
C HIS A 152 -15.17 2.95 -11.24
N ALA A 153 -14.26 2.03 -11.53
CA ALA A 153 -12.84 2.30 -11.65
C ALA A 153 -12.57 3.34 -12.75
N GLN A 154 -11.85 4.39 -12.39
CA GLN A 154 -11.44 5.48 -13.26
C GLN A 154 -9.92 5.46 -13.47
N HIS A 155 -9.16 5.35 -12.38
CA HIS A 155 -7.70 5.38 -12.44
C HIS A 155 -7.11 4.13 -11.80
N LEU A 156 -6.27 3.41 -12.54
CA LEU A 156 -5.52 2.26 -12.07
C LEU A 156 -4.02 2.50 -12.22
N ALA A 157 -3.27 2.47 -11.11
CA ALA A 157 -1.82 2.48 -11.15
C ALA A 157 -1.31 1.05 -10.88
N LEU A 158 -0.91 0.36 -11.94
CA LEU A 158 -0.51 -1.07 -11.94
C LEU A 158 0.98 -1.25 -12.29
N TYR A 159 1.75 -0.18 -12.42
CA TYR A 159 3.13 -0.24 -12.88
C TYR A 159 4.04 -1.07 -11.95
N CYS A 160 5.06 -1.71 -12.55
CA CYS A 160 5.96 -2.63 -11.85
C CYS A 160 5.22 -3.81 -11.19
N ASN A 161 4.44 -4.54 -11.98
CA ASN A 161 3.84 -5.83 -11.66
C ASN A 161 4.11 -6.82 -12.80
N PRO A 162 3.96 -8.14 -12.61
CA PRO A 162 4.10 -9.13 -13.67
C PRO A 162 2.80 -9.34 -14.50
N ILE A 163 2.10 -8.26 -14.86
CA ILE A 163 0.85 -8.31 -15.64
C ILE A 163 1.17 -8.44 -17.13
N SER A 164 0.59 -9.41 -17.79
CA SER A 164 0.69 -9.61 -19.26
C SER A 164 -0.67 -9.58 -19.96
N ASP A 165 -1.76 -9.83 -19.24
CA ASP A 165 -3.12 -9.87 -19.80
C ASP A 165 -3.94 -8.65 -19.37
N LEU A 166 -4.41 -7.88 -20.36
CA LEU A 166 -5.23 -6.68 -20.15
C LEU A 166 -6.72 -6.90 -20.43
N ARG A 167 -7.12 -8.11 -20.87
CA ARG A 167 -8.54 -8.42 -21.20
C ARG A 167 -9.49 -8.12 -20.05
N PRO A 168 -9.15 -8.35 -18.76
CA PRO A 168 -10.04 -8.00 -17.65
C PRO A 168 -10.38 -6.50 -17.56
N LEU A 169 -9.58 -5.61 -18.18
CA LEU A 169 -9.86 -4.18 -18.20
C LEU A 169 -10.94 -3.78 -19.22
N HIS A 170 -11.26 -4.64 -20.17
CA HIS A 170 -12.17 -4.32 -21.28
C HIS A 170 -13.59 -3.94 -20.81
N GLY A 171 -14.07 -4.56 -19.73
CA GLY A 171 -15.40 -4.31 -19.15
C GLY A 171 -15.50 -3.07 -18.26
N LEU A 172 -14.38 -2.41 -17.94
CA LEU A 172 -14.38 -1.29 -17.01
C LEU A 172 -14.76 0.03 -17.70
N ALA A 173 -16.07 0.23 -17.90
CA ALA A 173 -16.60 1.29 -18.75
C ALA A 173 -16.16 2.72 -18.36
N LYS A 174 -15.86 2.99 -17.10
CA LYS A 174 -15.46 4.32 -16.59
C LYS A 174 -13.95 4.50 -16.49
N LEU A 175 -13.17 3.57 -17.04
CA LEU A 175 -11.72 3.61 -16.92
C LEU A 175 -11.13 4.69 -17.82
N ASP A 176 -10.52 5.72 -17.21
CA ASP A 176 -9.95 6.88 -17.89
C ASP A 176 -8.42 6.77 -18.01
N LYS A 177 -7.77 6.18 -17.01
CA LYS A 177 -6.31 6.11 -16.96
C LYS A 177 -5.80 4.80 -16.36
N VAL A 178 -4.83 4.18 -17.06
CA VAL A 178 -4.10 3.00 -16.58
C VAL A 178 -2.60 3.23 -16.72
N LYS A 179 -1.85 3.08 -15.63
CA LYS A 179 -0.38 3.14 -15.63
C LYS A 179 0.17 1.71 -15.59
N LEU A 180 0.89 1.30 -16.65
CA LEU A 180 1.36 -0.07 -16.89
C LEU A 180 2.87 -0.20 -17.03
N GLN A 181 3.63 0.87 -16.82
CA GLN A 181 5.08 0.85 -16.99
C GLN A 181 5.71 -0.30 -16.18
N GLY A 182 6.66 -1.02 -16.79
CA GLY A 182 7.35 -2.12 -16.12
C GLY A 182 6.51 -3.38 -15.91
N ASN A 183 5.45 -3.57 -16.71
CA ASN A 183 4.75 -4.84 -16.85
C ASN A 183 5.14 -5.53 -18.16
N PRO A 184 5.14 -6.89 -18.26
CA PRO A 184 5.45 -7.64 -19.47
C PRO A 184 4.25 -7.66 -20.45
N VAL A 185 3.64 -6.51 -20.70
CA VAL A 185 2.54 -6.35 -21.66
C VAL A 185 3.12 -6.28 -23.07
N SER A 186 2.63 -7.08 -24.00
CA SER A 186 3.03 -6.97 -25.41
C SER A 186 2.37 -5.77 -26.11
N ALA A 187 2.99 -5.30 -27.20
CA ALA A 187 2.44 -4.23 -28.00
C ALA A 187 1.05 -4.58 -28.57
N GLU A 188 0.88 -5.83 -29.02
CA GLU A 188 -0.38 -6.35 -29.56
C GLU A 188 -1.49 -6.34 -28.50
N MET A 189 -1.19 -6.75 -27.27
CA MET A 189 -2.13 -6.73 -26.15
C MET A 189 -2.54 -5.30 -25.80
N LEU A 190 -1.60 -4.37 -25.81
CA LEU A 190 -1.87 -2.97 -25.55
C LEU A 190 -2.75 -2.35 -26.66
N ASP A 191 -2.43 -2.63 -27.92
CA ASP A 191 -3.21 -2.13 -29.06
C ASP A 191 -4.63 -2.72 -29.07
N ALA A 192 -4.79 -3.99 -28.70
CA ALA A 192 -6.10 -4.59 -28.51
C ALA A 192 -6.90 -3.87 -27.40
N ALA A 193 -6.27 -3.58 -26.27
CA ALA A 193 -6.90 -2.85 -25.18
C ALA A 193 -7.31 -1.42 -25.59
N ARG A 194 -6.47 -0.71 -26.33
CA ARG A 194 -6.77 0.64 -26.86
C ARG A 194 -7.92 0.63 -27.86
N LYS A 195 -8.01 -0.40 -28.71
CA LYS A 195 -9.15 -0.55 -29.66
C LYS A 195 -10.48 -0.74 -28.93
N VAL A 196 -10.49 -1.49 -27.84
CA VAL A 196 -11.70 -1.73 -27.04
C VAL A 196 -12.05 -0.51 -26.18
N ARG A 197 -11.02 0.22 -25.73
CA ARG A 197 -11.18 1.37 -24.83
C ARG A 197 -10.46 2.62 -25.37
N PRO A 198 -10.93 3.22 -26.49
CA PRO A 198 -10.23 4.31 -27.18
C PRO A 198 -10.15 5.61 -26.33
N GLY A 199 -11.06 5.80 -25.36
CA GLY A 199 -11.02 6.95 -24.44
C GLY A 199 -10.13 6.78 -23.22
N CYS A 200 -9.52 5.61 -23.01
CA CYS A 200 -8.67 5.35 -21.85
C CYS A 200 -7.19 5.68 -22.17
N ASP A 201 -6.55 6.46 -21.30
CA ASP A 201 -5.11 6.75 -21.35
C ASP A 201 -4.30 5.57 -20.79
N PHE A 202 -3.82 4.68 -21.67
CA PHE A 202 -2.91 3.59 -21.32
C PHE A 202 -1.47 4.10 -21.34
N GLN A 203 -0.93 4.42 -20.18
CA GLN A 203 0.46 4.82 -20.00
C GLN A 203 1.35 3.57 -19.88
N TRP A 204 2.04 3.27 -20.95
CA TRP A 204 2.94 2.13 -21.07
C TRP A 204 4.20 2.55 -21.81
N GLN A 205 5.34 2.06 -21.38
CA GLN A 205 6.60 2.12 -22.11
C GLN A 205 7.16 0.72 -22.16
N ALA A 206 7.50 0.24 -23.34
CA ALA A 206 8.20 -1.03 -23.53
C ALA A 206 9.56 -0.94 -22.85
N THR A 207 9.67 -1.40 -21.62
CA THR A 207 10.95 -1.50 -20.93
C THR A 207 11.41 -2.95 -21.02
N GLN A 208 12.32 -3.23 -21.96
CA GLN A 208 12.90 -4.56 -22.18
C GLN A 208 13.69 -5.11 -20.97
N HIS A 209 13.88 -4.36 -19.89
CA HIS A 209 14.83 -4.69 -18.82
C HIS A 209 14.30 -4.69 -17.38
N VAL A 210 12.98 -4.66 -17.13
CA VAL A 210 12.48 -4.54 -15.75
C VAL A 210 12.33 -5.90 -15.04
N PHE A 211 12.35 -7.00 -15.78
CA PHE A 211 12.15 -8.37 -15.25
C PHE A 211 13.38 -9.28 -15.29
N ASP A 212 14.59 -8.72 -15.37
CA ASP A 212 15.76 -9.50 -15.02
C ASP A 212 15.60 -9.99 -13.57
N GLN A 213 15.75 -11.31 -13.34
CA GLN A 213 15.67 -11.94 -12.01
C GLN A 213 16.65 -11.32 -11.00
N HIS A 214 17.57 -10.48 -11.47
CA HIS A 214 18.56 -9.72 -10.71
C HIS A 214 18.16 -8.26 -10.51
N SER A 215 16.97 -7.84 -10.95
CA SER A 215 16.51 -6.46 -10.74
C SER A 215 16.45 -6.13 -9.25
N PRO A 216 17.09 -5.04 -8.80
CA PRO A 216 17.06 -4.61 -7.40
C PRO A 216 15.65 -4.31 -6.89
N PHE A 217 14.64 -4.31 -7.78
CA PHE A 217 13.23 -4.09 -7.44
C PHE A 217 12.52 -5.34 -6.90
N HIS A 218 13.12 -6.55 -7.06
CA HIS A 218 12.53 -7.82 -6.60
C HIS A 218 13.18 -8.39 -5.33
N ARG A 219 14.27 -7.79 -4.86
CA ARG A 219 15.00 -8.32 -3.71
C ARG A 219 15.10 -7.29 -2.60
N GLY A 220 14.33 -7.52 -1.54
CA GLY A 220 14.65 -6.99 -0.24
C GLY A 220 13.68 -6.00 0.36
N PRO A 221 13.85 -5.75 1.66
CA PRO A 221 13.00 -4.91 2.47
C PRO A 221 12.93 -3.46 1.95
N VAL A 222 11.92 -2.74 2.39
CA VAL A 222 11.56 -1.36 2.05
C VAL A 222 12.76 -0.39 1.97
N GLU A 223 13.82 -0.65 2.71
CA GLU A 223 15.05 0.16 2.70
C GLU A 223 15.71 0.33 1.32
N ARG A 224 15.61 -0.66 0.42
CA ARG A 224 16.17 -0.54 -0.94
C ARG A 224 15.32 0.32 -1.87
N HIS A 225 14.03 0.47 -1.60
CA HIS A 225 13.14 1.31 -2.39
C HIS A 225 13.33 2.80 -2.07
N LEU A 226 13.82 3.12 -0.88
CA LEU A 226 14.10 4.49 -0.43
C LEU A 226 15.38 5.09 -1.05
N LYS A 227 16.24 4.26 -1.66
CA LYS A 227 17.50 4.69 -2.32
C LYS A 227 17.37 4.96 -3.82
N LEU A 228 16.16 5.07 -4.36
CA LEU A 228 15.98 5.45 -5.76
C LEU A 228 16.39 6.92 -5.96
N PRO A 229 17.19 7.23 -7.00
CA PRO A 229 17.49 8.61 -7.36
C PRO A 229 16.19 9.35 -7.68
N GLU A 230 16.13 10.65 -7.34
CA GLU A 230 14.94 11.50 -7.53
C GLU A 230 14.32 11.42 -8.92
N SER A 231 15.13 11.18 -9.95
CA SER A 231 14.69 11.01 -11.33
C SER A 231 13.78 9.80 -11.57
N LYS A 232 13.72 8.84 -10.63
CA LYS A 232 12.90 7.63 -10.72
C LYS A 232 11.64 7.67 -9.82
N ILE A 233 11.46 8.74 -9.05
CA ILE A 233 10.23 8.96 -8.29
C ILE A 233 9.18 9.52 -9.26
N PRO A 234 7.98 8.93 -9.37
CA PRO A 234 6.96 9.43 -10.28
C PRO A 234 6.63 10.90 -9.96
N ARG A 235 7.03 11.81 -10.87
CA ARG A 235 6.64 13.22 -10.80
C ARG A 235 5.30 13.38 -11.49
N GLY A 236 4.23 13.01 -10.82
CA GLY A 236 2.89 13.14 -11.37
C GLY A 236 2.02 14.08 -10.53
N ASN A 237 1.11 14.80 -11.19
CA ASN A 237 0.04 15.59 -10.56
C ASN A 237 -1.17 14.72 -10.19
N ASP A 238 -0.98 13.39 -10.00
CA ASP A 238 -2.08 12.52 -9.62
C ASP A 238 -2.50 12.75 -8.15
N PRO A 239 -3.76 12.47 -7.80
CA PRO A 239 -4.30 12.72 -6.47
C PRO A 239 -3.53 12.04 -5.33
N PHE A 240 -2.81 10.94 -5.62
CA PHE A 240 -2.02 10.18 -4.65
C PHE A 240 -0.64 10.80 -4.43
N SER A 241 0.04 11.26 -5.50
CA SER A 241 1.37 11.86 -5.39
C SER A 241 1.34 13.22 -4.69
N LYS A 242 0.27 14.04 -4.85
CA LYS A 242 0.11 15.29 -4.10
C LYS A 242 -0.04 15.07 -2.60
N THR A 243 -0.87 14.11 -2.19
CA THR A 243 -1.09 13.80 -0.77
C THR A 243 0.17 13.23 -0.12
N PHE A 244 0.94 12.43 -0.87
CA PHE A 244 2.18 11.85 -0.40
C PHE A 244 3.25 12.91 -0.15
N ARG A 245 3.44 13.86 -1.08
CA ARG A 245 4.46 14.92 -0.96
C ARG A 245 4.20 15.92 0.17
N THR A 246 2.93 16.26 0.43
CA THR A 246 2.58 17.21 1.50
C THR A 246 2.79 16.63 2.90
N LYS A 247 2.63 15.33 3.06
CA LYS A 247 2.71 14.68 4.38
C LYS A 247 4.09 14.06 4.66
N TYR A 248 4.84 13.72 3.61
CA TYR A 248 6.17 13.13 3.70
C TYR A 248 7.10 13.88 2.73
N PRO A 249 7.75 14.99 3.18
CA PRO A 249 8.73 15.72 2.38
C PRO A 249 9.82 14.78 1.88
N VAL A 250 10.38 15.05 0.72
CA VAL A 250 11.41 14.23 0.07
C VAL A 250 12.60 13.98 1.01
N GLU A 251 12.91 14.92 1.88
CA GLU A 251 13.96 14.82 2.89
C GLU A 251 13.77 13.68 3.90
N VAL A 252 12.52 13.32 4.21
CA VAL A 252 12.18 12.17 5.08
C VAL A 252 12.36 10.85 4.35
N LEU A 253 12.20 10.86 3.02
CA LEU A 253 12.27 9.66 2.17
C LEU A 253 13.70 9.31 1.75
N ILE A 254 14.63 10.28 1.70
CA ILE A 254 16.00 10.09 1.22
C ILE A 254 17.04 9.99 2.37
N GLY A 255 16.59 10.09 3.62
CA GLY A 255 17.48 9.85 4.78
C GLY A 255 18.64 10.84 4.88
N LYS A 256 18.38 12.15 4.74
CA LYS A 256 19.32 13.18 5.18
C LYS A 256 19.28 13.35 6.69
#